data_d4477a70a69a306481c598be9ee8738a
#
_entry.id   d4477a70a69a306481c598be9ee8738a
#
_cell.length_a   1.000
_cell.length_b   1.000
_cell.length_c   1.000
_cell.angle_alpha   90.00
_cell.angle_beta   90.00
_cell.angle_gamma   90.00
#
_symmetry.space_group_name_H-M   'P 1'
#
loop_
_entity.id
_entity.type
_entity.pdbx_description
1 polymer ?
#
loop_
_entity_poly.entity_id
_entity_poly.type
_entity_poly.pdbx_seq_one_letter_code
_entity_poly.pdbx_strand_id
1 'polypeptide(L)'
;MKGIVLAGGSGTRLYPITKGVSKQLLPVFDKPMVYYPISVLMLAGIQDILLITTPEDAPNFQRLLGDGSNYGVRFSYAVQPEPRGLAEAFAIGQEFIGNDSVCLVLGDNIFFGSGLISMLKKARREAEEHSRSTIFGYWVNNPSPYAVAELDSNGNCLSLEEKPEHPKSNFAVVGLYFYPNSVVQVASQILPSARGELEITDVNKEYLRQGKLSIQTMGHGFAWLDTGTHDSLSEASTFVEVLQKRQGFVIACLEAIAYRNGWMSAEKLREVAEPMSRNPYGQRLLELLDNQLP
;
A
#
# COMPACT_ATOMS: atom_id res chain seq x y z
N MET A 1 13.08 0.88 9.03
CA MET A 1 11.74 0.30 8.70
C MET A 1 11.78 -0.44 7.39
N LYS A 2 11.13 -1.59 7.30
CA LYS A 2 10.91 -2.39 6.08
C LYS A 2 9.50 -2.16 5.53
N GLY A 3 9.31 -2.39 4.23
CA GLY A 3 8.00 -2.32 3.59
C GLY A 3 7.54 -3.69 3.12
N ILE A 4 6.26 -3.99 3.23
CA ILE A 4 5.64 -5.18 2.65
C ILE A 4 4.49 -4.73 1.76
N VAL A 5 4.50 -5.17 0.50
CA VAL A 5 3.34 -5.10 -0.39
C VAL A 5 2.72 -6.48 -0.46
N LEU A 6 1.49 -6.62 0.03
CA LEU A 6 0.76 -7.88 -0.08
C LEU A 6 -0.04 -7.87 -1.38
N ALA A 7 0.50 -8.57 -2.38
CA ALA A 7 -0.02 -8.64 -3.74
C ALA A 7 -0.49 -10.07 -4.10
N GLY A 8 -1.03 -10.77 -3.11
CA GLY A 8 -1.65 -12.08 -3.25
C GLY A 8 -3.16 -12.01 -3.51
N GLY A 9 -3.79 -13.17 -3.54
CA GLY A 9 -5.23 -13.33 -3.69
C GLY A 9 -5.67 -13.72 -5.10
N SER A 10 -6.80 -14.44 -5.18
CA SER A 10 -7.29 -15.05 -6.42
C SER A 10 -7.90 -14.08 -7.44
N GLY A 11 -8.19 -12.83 -7.04
CA GLY A 11 -8.79 -11.82 -7.91
C GLY A 11 -10.14 -12.20 -8.53
N THR A 12 -10.86 -13.18 -7.98
CA THR A 12 -12.07 -13.77 -8.58
C THR A 12 -13.18 -12.76 -8.86
N ARG A 13 -13.28 -11.69 -8.08
CA ARG A 13 -14.24 -10.60 -8.30
C ARG A 13 -14.04 -9.85 -9.62
N LEU A 14 -12.86 -9.96 -10.22
CA LEU A 14 -12.50 -9.35 -11.50
C LEU A 14 -12.45 -10.37 -12.67
N TYR A 15 -12.98 -11.58 -12.49
CA TYR A 15 -13.09 -12.51 -13.62
C TYR A 15 -13.98 -11.92 -14.71
N PRO A 16 -13.65 -12.18 -16.00
CA PRO A 16 -12.56 -13.03 -16.52
C PRO A 16 -11.18 -12.36 -16.62
N ILE A 17 -11.03 -11.06 -16.33
CA ILE A 17 -9.77 -10.30 -16.56
C ILE A 17 -8.59 -10.94 -15.82
N THR A 18 -8.81 -11.36 -14.57
CA THR A 18 -7.78 -11.92 -13.70
C THR A 18 -7.57 -13.44 -13.82
N LYS A 19 -8.13 -14.08 -14.87
CA LYS A 19 -7.88 -15.52 -15.11
C LYS A 19 -6.46 -15.82 -15.58
N GLY A 20 -5.79 -14.86 -16.22
CA GLY A 20 -4.48 -15.05 -16.79
C GLY A 20 -3.43 -14.06 -16.28
N VAL A 21 -3.79 -13.20 -15.33
CA VAL A 21 -2.89 -12.18 -14.80
C VAL A 21 -3.31 -11.78 -13.38
N SER A 22 -2.33 -11.56 -12.51
CA SER A 22 -2.58 -11.01 -11.18
C SER A 22 -3.34 -9.67 -11.26
N LYS A 23 -4.30 -9.47 -10.35
CA LYS A 23 -5.03 -8.21 -10.20
C LYS A 23 -4.09 -7.01 -10.13
N GLN A 24 -3.03 -7.11 -9.34
CA GLN A 24 -2.08 -6.04 -9.07
C GLN A 24 -1.16 -5.71 -10.26
N LEU A 25 -1.19 -6.54 -11.31
CA LEU A 25 -0.50 -6.28 -12.58
C LEU A 25 -1.43 -5.64 -13.63
N LEU A 26 -2.74 -5.54 -13.36
CA LEU A 26 -3.66 -4.82 -14.23
C LEU A 26 -3.29 -3.34 -14.30
N PRO A 27 -3.49 -2.69 -15.46
CA PRO A 27 -3.23 -1.26 -15.58
C PRO A 27 -4.26 -0.44 -14.79
N VAL A 28 -3.78 0.57 -14.09
CA VAL A 28 -4.58 1.69 -13.61
C VAL A 28 -4.05 2.92 -14.34
N PHE A 29 -4.77 3.34 -15.36
CA PHE A 29 -4.42 4.34 -16.35
C PHE A 29 -3.13 3.99 -17.10
N ASP A 30 -1.96 4.53 -16.72
CA ASP A 30 -0.71 4.48 -17.49
C ASP A 30 0.36 3.54 -16.91
N LYS A 31 0.06 2.84 -15.80
CA LYS A 31 1.02 1.94 -15.14
C LYS A 31 0.33 0.78 -14.40
N PRO A 32 1.08 -0.29 -14.06
CA PRO A 32 0.54 -1.39 -13.27
C PRO A 32 0.06 -0.94 -11.88
N MET A 33 -1.03 -1.53 -11.40
CA MET A 33 -1.64 -1.21 -10.11
C MET A 33 -0.64 -1.27 -8.95
N VAL A 34 0.27 -2.23 -8.94
CA VAL A 34 1.26 -2.42 -7.86
C VAL A 34 2.19 -1.21 -7.66
N TYR A 35 2.34 -0.33 -8.67
CA TYR A 35 3.14 0.89 -8.53
C TYR A 35 2.57 1.84 -7.47
N TYR A 36 1.25 1.87 -7.31
CA TYR A 36 0.59 2.75 -6.35
C TYR A 36 0.95 2.40 -4.89
N PRO A 37 0.77 1.17 -4.39
CA PRO A 37 1.20 0.82 -3.04
C PRO A 37 2.72 0.89 -2.86
N ILE A 38 3.54 0.52 -3.86
CA ILE A 38 4.99 0.72 -3.80
C ILE A 38 5.32 2.21 -3.60
N SER A 39 4.66 3.10 -4.33
CA SER A 39 4.88 4.55 -4.20
C SER A 39 4.60 5.06 -2.79
N VAL A 40 3.59 4.53 -2.10
CA VAL A 40 3.27 4.88 -0.71
C VAL A 40 4.43 4.53 0.23
N LEU A 41 5.02 3.34 0.08
CA LEU A 41 6.21 2.94 0.84
C LEU A 41 7.40 3.86 0.56
N MET A 42 7.63 4.19 -0.70
CA MET A 42 8.72 5.10 -1.10
C MET A 42 8.50 6.53 -0.58
N LEU A 43 7.26 7.03 -0.58
CA LEU A 43 6.89 8.33 0.01
C LEU A 43 7.04 8.34 1.55
N ALA A 44 6.90 7.19 2.21
CA ALA A 44 7.23 7.01 3.62
C ALA A 44 8.75 6.95 3.89
N GLY A 45 9.57 6.99 2.85
CA GLY A 45 11.03 6.89 2.96
C GLY A 45 11.55 5.46 3.11
N ILE A 46 10.82 4.46 2.64
CA ILE A 46 11.16 3.03 2.76
C ILE A 46 11.77 2.56 1.43
N GLN A 47 12.97 1.96 1.50
CA GLN A 47 13.70 1.45 0.33
C GLN A 47 13.78 -0.08 0.28
N ASP A 48 13.71 -0.77 1.41
CA ASP A 48 13.68 -2.24 1.45
C ASP A 48 12.23 -2.69 1.42
N ILE A 49 11.82 -3.34 0.33
CA ILE A 49 10.43 -3.70 0.08
C ILE A 49 10.32 -5.17 -0.29
N LEU A 50 9.50 -5.90 0.47
CA LEU A 50 9.12 -7.29 0.19
C LEU A 50 7.78 -7.30 -0.54
N LEU A 51 7.73 -7.96 -1.70
CA LEU A 51 6.49 -8.29 -2.38
C LEU A 51 6.09 -9.72 -2.03
N ILE A 52 4.91 -9.88 -1.45
CA ILE A 52 4.31 -11.19 -1.17
C ILE A 52 3.23 -11.45 -2.20
N THR A 53 3.40 -12.47 -3.01
CA THR A 53 2.54 -12.78 -4.17
C THR A 53 2.06 -14.23 -4.11
N THR A 54 1.20 -14.63 -5.05
CA THR A 54 0.93 -16.05 -5.28
C THR A 54 2.13 -16.72 -5.95
N PRO A 55 2.30 -18.06 -5.84
CA PRO A 55 3.36 -18.78 -6.55
C PRO A 55 3.29 -18.57 -8.08
N GLU A 56 2.10 -18.55 -8.65
CA GLU A 56 1.85 -18.40 -10.08
C GLU A 56 2.26 -17.03 -10.61
N ASP A 57 2.04 -15.99 -9.82
CA ASP A 57 2.27 -14.61 -10.24
C ASP A 57 3.69 -14.10 -9.95
N ALA A 58 4.42 -14.73 -9.02
CA ALA A 58 5.76 -14.31 -8.61
C ALA A 58 6.73 -14.03 -9.78
N PRO A 59 6.81 -14.87 -10.84
CA PRO A 59 7.68 -14.61 -11.98
C PRO A 59 7.33 -13.34 -12.74
N ASN A 60 6.03 -12.96 -12.79
CA ASN A 60 5.57 -11.77 -13.47
C ASN A 60 5.95 -10.48 -12.71
N PHE A 61 5.83 -10.51 -11.38
CA PHE A 61 6.30 -9.40 -10.54
C PHE A 61 7.82 -9.24 -10.63
N GLN A 62 8.58 -10.33 -10.57
CA GLN A 62 10.04 -10.29 -10.72
C GLN A 62 10.47 -9.75 -12.10
N ARG A 63 9.77 -10.13 -13.16
CA ARG A 63 10.03 -9.60 -14.52
C ARG A 63 9.72 -8.10 -14.62
N LEU A 64 8.64 -7.63 -13.96
CA LEU A 64 8.23 -6.23 -14.00
C LEU A 64 9.18 -5.33 -13.19
N LEU A 65 9.51 -5.74 -11.98
CA LEU A 65 10.13 -4.88 -10.98
C LEU A 65 11.64 -5.13 -10.81
N GLY A 66 12.13 -6.31 -11.23
CA GLY A 66 13.53 -6.70 -11.08
C GLY A 66 13.99 -6.73 -9.62
N ASP A 67 15.19 -6.26 -9.36
CA ASP A 67 15.76 -6.12 -8.01
C ASP A 67 15.47 -4.77 -7.35
N GLY A 68 14.80 -3.85 -8.08
CA GLY A 68 14.45 -2.52 -7.61
C GLY A 68 15.46 -1.43 -7.95
N SER A 69 16.63 -1.77 -8.49
CA SER A 69 17.69 -0.79 -8.82
C SER A 69 17.24 0.30 -9.79
N ASN A 70 16.31 -0.02 -10.72
CA ASN A 70 15.71 0.95 -11.64
C ASN A 70 14.72 1.91 -10.97
N TYR A 71 14.39 1.68 -9.71
CA TYR A 71 13.47 2.50 -8.91
C TYR A 71 14.14 3.08 -7.65
N GLY A 72 15.46 2.92 -7.51
CA GLY A 72 16.20 3.40 -6.36
C GLY A 72 15.85 2.70 -5.03
N VAL A 73 15.30 1.49 -5.10
CA VAL A 73 14.89 0.66 -3.95
C VAL A 73 15.49 -0.75 -4.07
N ARG A 74 15.23 -1.61 -3.09
CA ARG A 74 15.61 -3.03 -3.10
C ARG A 74 14.35 -3.87 -2.94
N PHE A 75 14.02 -4.66 -3.96
CA PHE A 75 12.92 -5.60 -3.90
C PHE A 75 13.39 -6.99 -3.46
N SER A 76 12.63 -7.56 -2.55
CA SER A 76 12.66 -8.99 -2.20
C SER A 76 11.30 -9.60 -2.52
N TYR A 77 11.26 -10.91 -2.73
CA TYR A 77 10.05 -11.61 -3.15
C TYR A 77 9.81 -12.82 -2.25
N ALA A 78 8.57 -13.00 -1.84
CA ALA A 78 8.09 -14.19 -1.14
C ALA A 78 6.74 -14.61 -1.70
N VAL A 79 6.34 -15.84 -1.42
CA VAL A 79 5.06 -16.39 -1.87
C VAL A 79 4.16 -16.71 -0.69
N GLN A 80 2.88 -16.42 -0.85
CA GLN A 80 1.79 -16.88 0.00
C GLN A 80 1.02 -17.94 -0.78
N PRO A 81 1.22 -19.24 -0.48
CA PRO A 81 0.62 -20.31 -1.29
C PRO A 81 -0.90 -20.36 -1.22
N GLU A 82 -1.47 -19.98 -0.09
CA GLU A 82 -2.91 -19.99 0.19
C GLU A 82 -3.32 -18.67 0.83
N PRO A 83 -4.55 -18.17 0.57
CA PRO A 83 -5.03 -16.89 1.11
C PRO A 83 -5.47 -17.05 2.59
N ARG A 84 -4.52 -17.26 3.49
CA ARG A 84 -4.76 -17.47 4.92
C ARG A 84 -4.98 -16.20 5.74
N GLY A 85 -5.12 -15.07 5.07
CA GLY A 85 -5.37 -13.77 5.70
C GLY A 85 -4.18 -12.83 5.66
N LEU A 86 -4.43 -11.54 5.96
CA LEU A 86 -3.44 -10.48 5.82
C LEU A 86 -2.32 -10.56 6.85
N ALA A 87 -2.63 -11.02 8.08
CA ALA A 87 -1.64 -11.10 9.16
C ALA A 87 -0.57 -12.18 8.91
N GLU A 88 -0.82 -13.17 8.02
CA GLU A 88 0.19 -14.15 7.63
C GLU A 88 1.43 -13.49 6.96
N ALA A 89 1.26 -12.30 6.38
CA ALA A 89 2.37 -11.54 5.79
C ALA A 89 3.54 -11.32 6.75
N PHE A 90 3.29 -11.20 8.06
CA PHE A 90 4.35 -11.02 9.06
C PHE A 90 5.11 -12.32 9.35
N ALA A 91 4.46 -13.46 9.27
CA ALA A 91 5.13 -14.76 9.39
C ALA A 91 5.98 -15.06 8.14
N ILE A 92 5.42 -14.83 6.95
CA ILE A 92 6.16 -15.00 5.68
C ILE A 92 7.35 -14.04 5.61
N GLY A 93 7.15 -12.78 6.04
CA GLY A 93 8.16 -11.73 6.00
C GLY A 93 9.10 -11.69 7.21
N GLN A 94 9.02 -12.61 8.16
CA GLN A 94 9.73 -12.54 9.44
C GLN A 94 11.25 -12.36 9.28
N GLU A 95 11.86 -13.14 8.41
CA GLU A 95 13.31 -13.06 8.15
C GLU A 95 13.68 -11.71 7.49
N PHE A 96 12.88 -11.25 6.53
CA PHE A 96 13.06 -9.96 5.87
C PHE A 96 12.88 -8.77 6.84
N ILE A 97 11.89 -8.83 7.73
CA ILE A 97 11.64 -7.79 8.74
C ILE A 97 12.82 -7.73 9.71
N GLY A 98 13.33 -8.89 10.16
CA GLY A 98 14.40 -8.96 11.14
C GLY A 98 14.04 -8.20 12.43
N ASN A 99 14.83 -7.20 12.79
CA ASN A 99 14.61 -6.36 13.99
C ASN A 99 13.95 -5.00 13.65
N ASP A 100 13.58 -4.76 12.39
CA ASP A 100 13.03 -3.49 11.96
C ASP A 100 11.53 -3.37 12.24
N SER A 101 11.04 -2.14 12.37
CA SER A 101 9.63 -1.82 12.22
C SER A 101 9.18 -2.05 10.78
N VAL A 102 7.89 -2.26 10.55
CA VAL A 102 7.36 -2.61 9.22
C VAL A 102 6.14 -1.80 8.85
N CYS A 103 6.07 -1.40 7.59
CA CYS A 103 4.85 -0.88 6.95
C CYS A 103 4.30 -1.96 6.02
N LEU A 104 3.03 -2.34 6.22
CA LEU A 104 2.29 -3.23 5.32
C LEU A 104 1.29 -2.39 4.52
N VAL A 105 1.28 -2.58 3.21
CA VAL A 105 0.29 -1.99 2.30
C VAL A 105 -0.33 -3.06 1.40
N LEU A 106 -1.64 -2.98 1.18
CA LEU A 106 -2.33 -3.89 0.28
C LEU A 106 -2.06 -3.50 -1.18
N GLY A 107 -1.75 -4.49 -2.00
CA GLY A 107 -1.30 -4.33 -3.38
C GLY A 107 -2.33 -3.75 -4.36
N ASP A 108 -3.57 -3.61 -3.92
CA ASP A 108 -4.70 -3.11 -4.69
C ASP A 108 -5.29 -1.79 -4.16
N ASN A 109 -4.61 -1.15 -3.20
CA ASN A 109 -5.03 0.11 -2.63
C ASN A 109 -4.27 1.29 -3.25
N ILE A 110 -5.02 2.31 -3.63
CA ILE A 110 -4.51 3.56 -4.18
C ILE A 110 -4.81 4.68 -3.20
N PHE A 111 -3.79 5.46 -2.85
CA PHE A 111 -3.89 6.60 -1.95
C PHE A 111 -3.44 7.87 -2.67
N PHE A 112 -4.23 8.91 -2.57
CA PHE A 112 -3.89 10.23 -3.07
C PHE A 112 -4.48 11.31 -2.16
N GLY A 113 -3.71 12.38 -1.91
CA GLY A 113 -4.22 13.52 -1.15
C GLY A 113 -3.12 14.43 -0.64
N SER A 114 -3.48 15.69 -0.43
CA SER A 114 -2.58 16.67 0.17
C SER A 114 -2.26 16.28 1.61
N GLY A 115 -0.98 16.31 1.99
CA GLY A 115 -0.53 15.93 3.34
C GLY A 115 -0.26 14.43 3.54
N LEU A 116 -0.48 13.55 2.52
CA LEU A 116 -0.22 12.13 2.63
C LEU A 116 1.21 11.85 3.14
N ILE A 117 2.22 12.48 2.57
CA ILE A 117 3.63 12.29 2.97
C ILE A 117 3.84 12.62 4.46
N SER A 118 3.21 13.68 4.97
CA SER A 118 3.30 14.05 6.37
C SER A 118 2.68 12.99 7.29
N MET A 119 1.52 12.45 6.90
CA MET A 119 0.85 11.37 7.63
C MET A 119 1.70 10.10 7.66
N LEU A 120 2.28 9.70 6.52
CA LEU A 120 3.17 8.54 6.41
C LEU A 120 4.41 8.69 7.30
N LYS A 121 5.08 9.86 7.26
CA LYS A 121 6.25 10.15 8.09
C LYS A 121 5.91 10.16 9.59
N LYS A 122 4.72 10.64 9.97
CA LYS A 122 4.25 10.59 11.34
C LYS A 122 4.03 9.14 11.79
N ALA A 123 3.32 8.34 10.99
CA ALA A 123 3.08 6.92 11.28
C ALA A 123 4.39 6.12 11.42
N ARG A 124 5.37 6.40 10.55
CA ARG A 124 6.69 5.80 10.64
C ARG A 124 7.38 6.11 11.97
N ARG A 125 7.38 7.38 12.41
CA ARG A 125 7.96 7.79 13.70
C ARG A 125 7.25 7.12 14.88
N GLU A 126 5.92 7.05 14.88
CA GLU A 126 5.17 6.35 15.93
C GLU A 126 5.64 4.90 16.09
N ALA A 127 5.89 4.20 14.97
CA ALA A 127 6.35 2.82 15.00
C ALA A 127 7.82 2.69 15.43
N GLU A 128 8.73 3.55 14.90
CA GLU A 128 10.18 3.46 15.11
C GLU A 128 10.60 4.01 16.48
N GLU A 129 10.02 5.15 16.92
CA GLU A 129 10.48 5.87 18.11
C GLU A 129 9.59 5.62 19.33
N HIS A 130 8.29 5.36 19.14
CA HIS A 130 7.33 5.24 20.23
C HIS A 130 6.76 3.84 20.41
N SER A 131 7.18 2.86 19.58
CA SER A 131 6.68 1.48 19.60
C SER A 131 5.15 1.38 19.56
N ARG A 132 4.51 2.27 18.79
CA ARG A 132 3.06 2.34 18.57
C ARG A 132 2.72 1.96 17.15
N SER A 133 1.63 1.21 16.97
CA SER A 133 1.07 0.98 15.64
C SER A 133 0.22 2.15 15.18
N THR A 134 0.17 2.37 13.86
CA THR A 134 -0.72 3.35 13.24
C THR A 134 -1.51 2.70 12.13
N ILE A 135 -2.83 2.88 12.19
CA ILE A 135 -3.78 2.56 11.12
C ILE A 135 -4.39 3.83 10.55
N PHE A 136 -5.06 3.73 9.40
CA PHE A 136 -5.68 4.88 8.76
C PHE A 136 -7.16 4.63 8.56
N GLY A 137 -7.98 5.62 8.93
CA GLY A 137 -9.42 5.61 8.79
C GLY A 137 -9.87 6.52 7.65
N TYR A 138 -10.75 6.04 6.80
CA TYR A 138 -11.35 6.79 5.70
C TYR A 138 -12.87 6.71 5.78
N TRP A 139 -13.54 7.87 5.69
CA TRP A 139 -14.99 7.93 5.73
C TRP A 139 -15.60 7.40 4.43
N VAL A 140 -16.49 6.40 4.54
CA VAL A 140 -17.21 5.81 3.42
C VAL A 140 -18.70 5.73 3.69
N ASN A 141 -19.52 5.76 2.64
CA ASN A 141 -20.98 5.65 2.78
C ASN A 141 -21.42 4.22 3.18
N ASN A 142 -20.69 3.20 2.73
CA ASN A 142 -20.97 1.80 3.07
C ASN A 142 -19.72 1.15 3.66
N PRO A 143 -19.56 1.14 4.99
CA PRO A 143 -18.38 0.59 5.65
C PRO A 143 -18.39 -0.93 5.85
N SER A 144 -19.55 -1.61 5.71
CA SER A 144 -19.69 -3.05 6.01
C SER A 144 -18.71 -3.99 5.28
N PRO A 145 -18.22 -3.70 4.05
CA PRO A 145 -17.24 -4.55 3.40
C PRO A 145 -15.83 -4.51 4.02
N TYR A 146 -15.57 -3.57 4.92
CA TYR A 146 -14.26 -3.27 5.48
C TYR A 146 -14.19 -3.50 6.99
N ALA A 147 -13.00 -3.51 7.55
CA ALA A 147 -12.85 -3.30 8.98
C ALA A 147 -13.30 -1.87 9.34
N VAL A 148 -14.04 -1.72 10.42
CA VAL A 148 -14.64 -0.45 10.86
C VAL A 148 -14.05 -0.03 12.20
N ALA A 149 -13.62 1.23 12.28
CA ALA A 149 -13.12 1.84 13.52
C ALA A 149 -14.19 2.76 14.13
N GLU A 150 -14.53 2.54 15.40
CA GLU A 150 -15.29 3.47 16.21
C GLU A 150 -14.34 4.48 16.87
N LEU A 151 -14.64 5.77 16.76
CA LEU A 151 -13.79 6.85 17.27
C LEU A 151 -14.52 7.66 18.35
N ASP A 152 -13.76 8.14 19.34
CA ASP A 152 -14.25 9.14 20.30
C ASP A 152 -14.23 10.56 19.69
N SER A 153 -14.72 11.55 20.45
CA SER A 153 -14.74 12.96 20.07
C SER A 153 -13.35 13.57 19.84
N ASN A 154 -12.29 12.94 20.36
CA ASN A 154 -10.91 13.37 20.21
C ASN A 154 -10.20 12.65 19.04
N GLY A 155 -10.91 11.74 18.35
CA GLY A 155 -10.36 10.94 17.25
C GLY A 155 -9.55 9.71 17.69
N ASN A 156 -9.65 9.27 18.96
CA ASN A 156 -9.03 8.04 19.41
C ASN A 156 -9.90 6.83 19.03
N CYS A 157 -9.28 5.72 18.68
CA CYS A 157 -9.96 4.48 18.38
C CYS A 157 -10.51 3.84 19.67
N LEU A 158 -11.83 3.61 19.72
CA LEU A 158 -12.52 2.94 20.82
C LEU A 158 -12.68 1.43 20.57
N SER A 159 -13.04 1.07 19.34
CA SER A 159 -13.23 -0.33 18.95
C SER A 159 -12.94 -0.55 17.47
N LEU A 160 -12.69 -1.81 17.11
CA LEU A 160 -12.47 -2.27 15.74
C LEU A 160 -13.32 -3.52 15.49
N GLU A 161 -14.02 -3.56 14.36
CA GLU A 161 -14.79 -4.73 13.94
C GLU A 161 -14.47 -5.09 12.49
N GLU A 162 -14.20 -6.37 12.23
CA GLU A 162 -13.98 -6.87 10.87
C GLU A 162 -15.32 -7.12 10.19
N LYS A 163 -15.59 -6.40 9.11
CA LYS A 163 -16.78 -6.53 8.24
C LYS A 163 -18.09 -6.69 9.02
N PRO A 164 -18.43 -5.72 9.89
CA PRO A 164 -19.64 -5.81 10.72
C PRO A 164 -20.91 -5.74 9.90
N GLU A 165 -21.93 -6.54 10.27
CA GLU A 165 -23.28 -6.42 9.70
C GLU A 165 -23.93 -5.09 10.08
N HIS A 166 -23.65 -4.61 11.29
CA HIS A 166 -24.18 -3.36 11.83
C HIS A 166 -23.01 -2.46 12.27
N PRO A 167 -22.38 -1.71 11.33
CA PRO A 167 -21.21 -0.90 11.62
C PRO A 167 -21.54 0.24 12.59
N LYS A 168 -20.69 0.44 13.59
CA LYS A 168 -20.83 1.51 14.60
C LYS A 168 -20.40 2.88 14.09
N SER A 169 -19.69 2.95 13.00
CA SER A 169 -19.25 4.18 12.36
C SER A 169 -19.09 3.99 10.86
N ASN A 170 -18.81 5.10 10.16
CA ASN A 170 -18.49 5.09 8.73
C ASN A 170 -16.98 5.12 8.45
N PHE A 171 -16.13 5.01 9.47
CA PHE A 171 -14.68 4.99 9.27
C PHE A 171 -14.20 3.57 8.93
N ALA A 172 -13.98 3.33 7.63
CA ALA A 172 -13.30 2.13 7.15
C ALA A 172 -11.80 2.21 7.47
N VAL A 173 -11.22 1.11 7.96
CA VAL A 173 -9.77 0.96 8.09
C VAL A 173 -9.22 0.57 6.73
N VAL A 174 -8.36 1.42 6.18
CA VAL A 174 -7.79 1.21 4.84
C VAL A 174 -6.58 0.29 4.87
N GLY A 175 -6.21 -0.27 3.72
CA GLY A 175 -5.13 -1.26 3.59
C GLY A 175 -3.71 -0.70 3.70
N LEU A 176 -3.45 0.08 4.75
CA LEU A 176 -2.15 0.69 5.04
C LEU A 176 -1.90 0.68 6.56
N TYR A 177 -0.81 0.06 6.98
CA TYR A 177 -0.54 -0.22 8.38
C TYR A 177 0.93 0.00 8.71
N PHE A 178 1.22 0.68 9.81
CA PHE A 178 2.56 0.85 10.35
C PHE A 178 2.67 0.18 11.71
N TYR A 179 3.66 -0.67 11.88
CA TYR A 179 3.85 -1.44 13.11
C TYR A 179 5.30 -1.37 13.60
N PRO A 180 5.51 -1.36 14.93
CA PRO A 180 6.81 -1.67 15.51
C PRO A 180 7.15 -3.15 15.26
N ASN A 181 8.40 -3.53 15.47
CA ASN A 181 8.89 -4.90 15.28
C ASN A 181 8.07 -5.97 16.02
N SER A 182 7.50 -5.62 17.18
CA SER A 182 6.67 -6.52 17.98
C SER A 182 5.50 -7.13 17.23
N VAL A 183 5.14 -6.61 16.04
CA VAL A 183 4.06 -7.16 15.21
C VAL A 183 4.31 -8.61 14.80
N VAL A 184 5.56 -9.01 14.61
CA VAL A 184 5.91 -10.40 14.28
C VAL A 184 5.45 -11.34 15.38
N GLN A 185 5.71 -10.97 16.65
CA GLN A 185 5.25 -11.74 17.82
C GLN A 185 3.73 -11.67 17.98
N VAL A 186 3.12 -10.48 17.83
CA VAL A 186 1.67 -10.32 17.94
C VAL A 186 0.96 -11.18 16.90
N ALA A 187 1.38 -11.09 15.64
CA ALA A 187 0.78 -11.86 14.55
C ALA A 187 0.91 -13.38 14.72
N SER A 188 2.01 -13.86 15.32
CA SER A 188 2.19 -15.29 15.61
C SER A 188 1.21 -15.84 16.66
N GLN A 189 0.54 -14.99 17.41
CA GLN A 189 -0.42 -15.36 18.47
C GLN A 189 -1.88 -15.21 18.02
N ILE A 190 -2.14 -14.63 16.84
CA ILE A 190 -3.50 -14.48 16.30
C ILE A 190 -4.03 -15.84 15.86
N LEU A 191 -5.27 -16.11 16.20
CA LEU A 191 -5.98 -17.32 15.78
C LEU A 191 -6.82 -17.02 14.52
N PRO A 192 -7.03 -18.02 13.65
CA PRO A 192 -7.92 -17.86 12.52
C PRO A 192 -9.34 -17.47 12.95
N SER A 193 -9.94 -16.52 12.25
CA SER A 193 -11.33 -16.12 12.43
C SER A 193 -12.31 -17.22 12.02
N ALA A 194 -13.62 -16.97 12.22
CA ALA A 194 -14.67 -17.88 11.72
C ALA A 194 -14.62 -18.08 10.19
N ARG A 195 -13.93 -17.20 9.45
CA ARG A 195 -13.66 -17.33 8.01
C ARG A 195 -12.43 -18.17 7.67
N GLY A 196 -11.68 -18.62 8.70
CA GLY A 196 -10.41 -19.35 8.54
C GLY A 196 -9.22 -18.45 8.21
N GLU A 197 -9.35 -17.11 8.32
CA GLU A 197 -8.33 -16.14 8.00
C GLU A 197 -7.64 -15.57 9.25
N LEU A 198 -6.33 -15.32 9.16
CA LEU A 198 -5.57 -14.54 10.15
C LEU A 198 -5.82 -13.06 9.87
N GLU A 199 -6.76 -12.48 10.64
CA GLU A 199 -7.23 -11.12 10.39
C GLU A 199 -6.24 -10.07 10.87
N ILE A 200 -5.94 -9.11 10.01
CA ILE A 200 -5.14 -7.93 10.40
C ILE A 200 -5.87 -7.09 11.47
N THR A 201 -7.20 -7.14 11.47
CA THR A 201 -8.04 -6.46 12.46
C THR A 201 -7.78 -7.00 13.87
N ASP A 202 -7.48 -8.29 14.04
CA ASP A 202 -7.17 -8.86 15.35
C ASP A 202 -5.77 -8.46 15.82
N VAL A 203 -4.81 -8.30 14.91
CA VAL A 203 -3.52 -7.66 15.24
C VAL A 203 -3.75 -6.24 15.75
N ASN A 204 -4.59 -5.45 15.06
CA ASN A 204 -4.91 -4.07 15.47
C ASN A 204 -5.65 -4.02 16.81
N LYS A 205 -6.58 -4.93 17.08
CA LYS A 205 -7.25 -5.05 18.38
C LYS A 205 -6.27 -5.34 19.51
N GLU A 206 -5.26 -6.15 19.29
CA GLU A 206 -4.24 -6.41 20.29
C GLU A 206 -3.43 -5.15 20.62
N TYR A 207 -3.03 -4.36 19.61
CA TYR A 207 -2.40 -3.05 19.86
C TYR A 207 -3.35 -2.06 20.54
N LEU A 208 -4.64 -2.08 20.21
CA LEU A 208 -5.65 -1.27 20.89
C LEU A 208 -5.76 -1.64 22.37
N ARG A 209 -5.83 -2.95 22.68
CA ARG A 209 -5.88 -3.48 24.06
C ARG A 209 -4.64 -3.07 24.87
N GLN A 210 -3.47 -2.99 24.24
CA GLN A 210 -2.22 -2.54 24.86
C GLN A 210 -2.12 -1.00 25.01
N GLY A 211 -3.09 -0.22 24.50
CA GLY A 211 -3.01 1.24 24.45
C GLY A 211 -1.93 1.76 23.50
N LYS A 212 -1.53 0.95 22.52
CA LYS A 212 -0.45 1.23 21.57
C LYS A 212 -0.95 1.39 20.12
N LEU A 213 -2.25 1.53 19.90
CA LEU A 213 -2.82 1.81 18.60
C LEU A 213 -3.07 3.32 18.43
N SER A 214 -2.65 3.86 17.31
CA SER A 214 -3.03 5.19 16.83
C SER A 214 -3.83 5.05 15.54
N ILE A 215 -4.81 5.92 15.34
CA ILE A 215 -5.52 6.04 14.06
C ILE A 215 -5.32 7.45 13.50
N GLN A 216 -5.02 7.56 12.22
CA GLN A 216 -5.01 8.83 11.49
C GLN A 216 -6.17 8.84 10.52
N THR A 217 -7.08 9.81 10.63
CA THR A 217 -8.21 9.94 9.71
C THR A 217 -7.81 10.72 8.47
N MET A 218 -8.08 10.15 7.30
CA MET A 218 -7.95 10.80 6.01
C MET A 218 -9.19 11.66 5.78
N GLY A 219 -9.01 12.99 5.85
CA GLY A 219 -10.11 13.96 5.73
C GLY A 219 -10.50 14.27 4.29
N HIS A 220 -11.29 15.33 4.11
CA HIS A 220 -11.66 15.83 2.78
C HIS A 220 -10.43 16.17 1.95
N GLY A 221 -10.46 15.83 0.68
CA GLY A 221 -9.32 16.02 -0.24
C GLY A 221 -8.37 14.82 -0.33
N PHE A 222 -8.62 13.75 0.45
CA PHE A 222 -8.01 12.46 0.22
C PHE A 222 -8.91 11.60 -0.67
N ALA A 223 -8.28 10.78 -1.51
CA ALA A 223 -8.89 9.68 -2.20
C ALA A 223 -8.21 8.38 -1.76
N TRP A 224 -9.02 7.45 -1.30
CA TRP A 224 -8.68 6.05 -1.15
C TRP A 224 -9.55 5.25 -2.09
N LEU A 225 -8.92 4.49 -2.97
CA LEU A 225 -9.59 3.69 -3.98
C LEU A 225 -9.22 2.23 -3.79
N ASP A 226 -10.23 1.42 -3.51
CA ASP A 226 -10.15 -0.04 -3.49
C ASP A 226 -10.55 -0.56 -4.88
N THR A 227 -9.61 -1.12 -5.61
CA THR A 227 -9.82 -1.58 -6.98
C THR A 227 -10.40 -3.01 -7.04
N GLY A 228 -11.28 -3.36 -6.09
CA GLY A 228 -11.81 -4.71 -5.87
C GLY A 228 -12.84 -5.21 -6.88
N THR A 229 -13.45 -4.32 -7.66
CA THR A 229 -14.49 -4.61 -8.65
C THR A 229 -14.16 -3.99 -10.01
N HIS A 230 -14.88 -4.38 -11.07
CA HIS A 230 -14.71 -3.78 -12.40
C HIS A 230 -15.00 -2.27 -12.37
N ASP A 231 -16.06 -1.86 -11.66
CA ASP A 231 -16.44 -0.45 -11.55
C ASP A 231 -15.37 0.34 -10.81
N SER A 232 -14.91 -0.13 -9.63
CA SER A 232 -13.89 0.57 -8.85
C SER A 232 -12.53 0.62 -9.54
N LEU A 233 -12.18 -0.39 -10.35
CA LEU A 233 -10.97 -0.36 -11.19
C LEU A 233 -11.06 0.70 -12.29
N SER A 234 -12.22 0.81 -12.94
CA SER A 234 -12.49 1.83 -13.96
C SER A 234 -12.48 3.24 -13.37
N GLU A 235 -13.14 3.43 -12.23
CA GLU A 235 -13.16 4.69 -11.48
C GLU A 235 -11.76 5.13 -11.07
N ALA A 236 -10.94 4.20 -10.56
CA ALA A 236 -9.55 4.48 -10.19
C ALA A 236 -8.73 4.93 -11.40
N SER A 237 -8.85 4.26 -12.54
CA SER A 237 -8.17 4.65 -13.78
C SER A 237 -8.60 6.05 -14.24
N THR A 238 -9.90 6.35 -14.23
CA THR A 238 -10.45 7.65 -14.62
C THR A 238 -9.97 8.76 -13.65
N PHE A 239 -9.98 8.49 -12.33
CA PHE A 239 -9.51 9.43 -11.32
C PHE A 239 -8.05 9.82 -11.55
N VAL A 240 -7.17 8.82 -11.72
CA VAL A 240 -5.75 9.06 -11.98
C VAL A 240 -5.54 9.82 -13.29
N GLU A 241 -6.22 9.41 -14.37
CA GLU A 241 -6.15 10.06 -15.68
C GLU A 241 -6.50 11.54 -15.58
N VAL A 242 -7.64 11.87 -15.00
CA VAL A 242 -8.12 13.25 -14.87
C VAL A 242 -7.15 14.11 -14.09
N LEU A 243 -6.65 13.62 -12.94
CA LEU A 243 -5.70 14.38 -12.13
C LEU A 243 -4.37 14.60 -12.86
N GLN A 244 -3.80 13.57 -13.45
CA GLN A 244 -2.52 13.68 -14.18
C GLN A 244 -2.64 14.65 -15.36
N LYS A 245 -3.72 14.57 -16.14
CA LYS A 245 -3.95 15.47 -17.27
C LYS A 245 -4.18 16.93 -16.85
N ARG A 246 -4.83 17.17 -15.69
CA ARG A 246 -5.15 18.51 -15.21
C ARG A 246 -3.99 19.19 -14.51
N GLN A 247 -3.20 18.45 -13.76
CA GLN A 247 -2.16 19.01 -12.89
C GLN A 247 -0.75 18.84 -13.45
N GLY A 248 -0.58 18.02 -14.50
CA GLY A 248 0.70 17.89 -15.21
C GLY A 248 1.76 17.06 -14.49
N PHE A 249 1.45 16.39 -13.35
CA PHE A 249 2.37 15.47 -12.69
C PHE A 249 1.94 14.00 -12.84
N VAL A 250 2.82 13.05 -12.53
CA VAL A 250 2.52 11.62 -12.59
C VAL A 250 2.36 11.07 -11.18
N ILE A 251 1.16 10.55 -10.88
CA ILE A 251 0.86 9.87 -9.60
C ILE A 251 1.61 8.53 -9.58
N ALA A 252 2.18 8.17 -8.41
CA ALA A 252 2.88 6.90 -8.20
C ALA A 252 3.99 6.63 -9.25
N CYS A 253 4.71 7.67 -9.67
CA CYS A 253 5.89 7.56 -10.51
C CYS A 253 7.09 7.19 -9.63
N LEU A 254 7.47 5.92 -9.62
CA LEU A 254 8.49 5.39 -8.70
C LEU A 254 9.85 6.03 -8.94
N GLU A 255 10.23 6.20 -10.20
CA GLU A 255 11.49 6.81 -10.64
C GLU A 255 11.57 8.28 -10.20
N ALA A 256 10.48 9.03 -10.35
CA ALA A 256 10.41 10.42 -9.91
C ALA A 256 10.52 10.54 -8.38
N ILE A 257 9.89 9.63 -7.64
CA ILE A 257 10.00 9.59 -6.17
C ILE A 257 11.44 9.27 -5.76
N ALA A 258 12.07 8.29 -6.40
CA ALA A 258 13.46 7.92 -6.13
C ALA A 258 14.42 9.09 -6.40
N TYR A 259 14.25 9.79 -7.51
CA TYR A 259 15.05 10.96 -7.86
C TYR A 259 14.88 12.10 -6.85
N ARG A 260 13.64 12.44 -6.50
CA ARG A 260 13.33 13.50 -5.51
C ARG A 260 13.82 13.16 -4.10
N ASN A 261 13.86 11.88 -3.74
CA ASN A 261 14.42 11.41 -2.47
C ASN A 261 15.97 11.31 -2.49
N GLY A 262 16.63 11.58 -3.61
CA GLY A 262 18.08 11.44 -3.76
C GLY A 262 18.58 9.98 -3.81
N TRP A 263 17.68 9.02 -4.09
CA TRP A 263 18.01 7.60 -4.21
C TRP A 263 18.43 7.20 -5.62
N MET A 264 18.25 8.09 -6.58
CA MET A 264 18.60 7.91 -7.98
C MET A 264 19.27 9.19 -8.50
N SER A 265 20.39 9.06 -9.24
CA SER A 265 21.02 10.21 -9.89
C SER A 265 20.25 10.64 -11.16
N ALA A 266 20.55 11.86 -11.63
CA ALA A 266 19.96 12.37 -12.88
C ALA A 266 20.35 11.51 -14.10
N GLU A 267 21.59 11.02 -14.12
CA GLU A 267 22.10 10.14 -15.18
C GLU A 267 21.32 8.82 -15.20
N LYS A 268 21.11 8.22 -14.02
CA LYS A 268 20.34 6.96 -13.90
C LYS A 268 18.88 7.16 -14.26
N LEU A 269 18.26 8.28 -13.84
CA LEU A 269 16.89 8.61 -14.22
C LEU A 269 16.75 8.76 -15.74
N ARG A 270 17.72 9.41 -16.40
CA ARG A 270 17.76 9.53 -17.86
C ARG A 270 17.87 8.16 -18.54
N GLU A 271 18.79 7.31 -18.07
CA GLU A 271 18.98 5.94 -18.58
C GLU A 271 17.66 5.14 -18.54
N VAL A 272 16.93 5.23 -17.42
CA VAL A 272 15.65 4.51 -17.24
C VAL A 272 14.53 5.12 -18.08
N ALA A 273 14.51 6.44 -18.25
CA ALA A 273 13.45 7.15 -19.00
C ALA A 273 13.61 7.03 -20.54
N GLU A 274 14.83 6.97 -21.05
CA GLU A 274 15.15 6.96 -22.49
C GLU A 274 14.36 5.89 -23.29
N PRO A 275 14.28 4.61 -22.85
CA PRO A 275 13.50 3.59 -23.55
C PRO A 275 11.99 3.92 -23.63
N MET A 276 11.49 4.78 -22.72
CA MET A 276 10.10 5.20 -22.63
C MET A 276 9.84 6.59 -23.23
N SER A 277 10.86 7.23 -23.86
CA SER A 277 10.78 8.60 -24.40
C SER A 277 9.68 8.83 -25.44
N ARG A 278 9.16 7.76 -26.03
CA ARG A 278 8.07 7.82 -27.02
C ARG A 278 6.66 7.81 -26.41
N ASN A 279 6.53 7.62 -25.11
CA ASN A 279 5.25 7.64 -24.43
C ASN A 279 5.18 8.76 -23.38
N PRO A 280 3.97 9.18 -22.96
CA PRO A 280 3.82 10.29 -22.00
C PRO A 280 4.51 10.06 -20.65
N TYR A 281 4.60 8.81 -20.17
CA TYR A 281 5.25 8.49 -18.91
C TYR A 281 6.75 8.82 -18.94
N GLY A 282 7.47 8.33 -19.94
CA GLY A 282 8.89 8.60 -20.10
C GLY A 282 9.20 10.06 -20.42
N GLN A 283 8.32 10.73 -21.22
CA GLN A 283 8.46 12.16 -21.50
C GLN A 283 8.40 12.99 -20.20
N ARG A 284 7.49 12.66 -19.30
CA ARG A 284 7.39 13.34 -17.98
C ARG A 284 8.62 13.14 -17.11
N LEU A 285 9.25 11.97 -17.15
CA LEU A 285 10.51 11.74 -16.45
C LEU A 285 11.66 12.61 -17.01
N LEU A 286 11.73 12.76 -18.32
CA LEU A 286 12.72 13.64 -18.96
C LEU A 286 12.44 15.12 -18.66
N GLU A 287 11.19 15.57 -18.70
CA GLU A 287 10.77 16.94 -18.31
C GLU A 287 11.14 17.27 -16.85
N LEU A 288 11.09 16.28 -15.95
CA LEU A 288 11.50 16.44 -14.56
C LEU A 288 13.00 16.77 -14.43
N LEU A 289 13.84 16.14 -15.27
CA LEU A 289 15.28 16.42 -15.30
C LEU A 289 15.61 17.84 -15.80
N ASP A 290 14.77 18.37 -16.69
CA ASP A 290 14.94 19.71 -17.24
C ASP A 290 14.34 20.81 -16.34
N ASN A 291 13.92 20.47 -15.09
CA ASN A 291 13.26 21.38 -14.14
C ASN A 291 11.97 22.05 -14.68
N GLN A 292 11.28 21.41 -15.61
CA GLN A 292 10.04 21.93 -16.20
C GLN A 292 8.78 21.52 -15.42
N LEU A 293 8.94 20.67 -14.39
CA LEU A 293 7.84 20.19 -13.53
C LEU A 293 8.07 20.58 -12.07
N PRO A 294 7.00 20.94 -11.33
CA PRO A 294 7.07 21.27 -9.92
C PRO A 294 7.41 20.08 -9.02
#